data_22bfa2bcdee89c82186ae32d0174b094
#
_entry.id   22bfa2bcdee89c82186ae32d0174b094
#
_cell.length_a   1.000
_cell.length_b   1.000
_cell.length_c   1.000
_cell.angle_alpha   90.00
_cell.angle_beta   90.00
_cell.angle_gamma   90.00
#
_symmetry.space_group_name_H-M   'P 1'
#
loop_
_entity.id
_entity.type
_entity.pdbx_description
1 polymer ?
#
loop_
_entity_poly.entity_id
_entity_poly.type
_entity_poly.pdbx_seq_one_letter_code
_entity_poly.pdbx_strand_id
1 'polypeptide(L)'
;MKTLRLIARGLLLGGVMAAAGSVTIAETHKLVPTPKTVTWGYFDAKTPPVLRVKSGDTVDVEALVAAAPRQLEAAGVPREKIQQALIDIDREVTERGEVPHILTGPIYVEGAEPGDVLEVRILSVDLTIAYAVTFFMPGRGFLPDEFPYFHARSIPLDMTRRVADFAPGIAVPIRPFFGVMGVAPPPLSGRISSGPPWIHTGNMDNKELIAGSTLYIPVHAAGARRSMEAARAPPSTGAPRQAL
;
A
#
# COMPACT_ATOMS: atom_id res chain seq x y z
N MET A 1 -59.20 -55.44 39.45
CA MET A 1 -58.77 -54.97 38.15
C MET A 1 -57.90 -53.71 38.35
N LYS A 2 -56.58 -53.87 38.30
CA LYS A 2 -55.63 -52.72 38.43
C LYS A 2 -54.85 -52.62 37.14
N THR A 3 -55.06 -51.53 36.45
CA THR A 3 -54.42 -51.24 35.15
C THR A 3 -53.03 -50.64 35.39
N LEU A 4 -51.98 -51.27 34.88
CA LEU A 4 -50.59 -50.83 34.94
C LEU A 4 -50.31 -49.92 33.76
N ARG A 5 -49.94 -48.65 33.98
CA ARG A 5 -49.48 -47.75 32.94
C ARG A 5 -47.95 -47.73 32.91
N LEU A 6 -47.39 -48.19 31.80
CA LEU A 6 -45.96 -48.10 31.48
C LEU A 6 -45.63 -46.68 30.92
N ILE A 7 -44.73 -45.97 31.59
CA ILE A 7 -44.20 -44.68 31.06
C ILE A 7 -42.82 -44.97 30.44
N ALA A 8 -42.75 -44.86 29.11
CA ALA A 8 -41.49 -44.92 28.42
C ALA A 8 -40.84 -43.53 28.48
N ARG A 9 -39.68 -43.42 29.15
CA ARG A 9 -38.80 -42.22 29.08
C ARG A 9 -37.90 -42.35 27.87
N GLY A 10 -38.13 -41.55 26.83
CA GLY A 10 -37.20 -41.36 25.73
C GLY A 10 -36.03 -40.47 26.18
N LEU A 11 -34.81 -41.02 26.13
CA LEU A 11 -33.57 -40.23 26.23
C LEU A 11 -33.31 -39.54 24.88
N LEU A 12 -33.45 -38.22 24.81
CA LEU A 12 -32.95 -37.45 23.71
C LEU A 12 -31.43 -37.25 23.95
N LEU A 13 -30.60 -37.99 23.21
CA LEU A 13 -29.18 -37.64 23.04
C LEU A 13 -29.09 -36.42 22.11
N GLY A 14 -28.93 -35.24 22.72
CA GLY A 14 -28.55 -34.06 21.99
C GLY A 14 -27.09 -34.18 21.53
N GLY A 15 -26.86 -34.46 20.24
CA GLY A 15 -25.55 -34.41 19.65
C GLY A 15 -25.08 -32.95 19.57
N VAL A 16 -24.10 -32.59 20.41
CA VAL A 16 -23.35 -31.32 20.23
C VAL A 16 -22.46 -31.52 19.02
N MET A 17 -22.86 -30.97 17.87
CA MET A 17 -21.95 -30.80 16.75
C MET A 17 -20.90 -29.75 17.15
N ALA A 18 -19.71 -30.18 17.53
CA ALA A 18 -18.54 -29.34 17.63
C ALA A 18 -18.20 -28.88 16.22
N ALA A 19 -18.48 -27.62 15.89
CA ALA A 19 -17.95 -26.97 14.70
C ALA A 19 -16.43 -26.93 14.88
N ALA A 20 -15.73 -27.86 14.23
CA ALA A 20 -14.27 -27.79 14.09
C ALA A 20 -13.96 -26.54 13.25
N GLY A 21 -13.72 -25.42 13.90
CA GLY A 21 -13.18 -24.24 13.25
C GLY A 21 -11.83 -24.62 12.66
N SER A 22 -11.71 -24.60 11.34
CA SER A 22 -10.43 -24.79 10.66
C SER A 22 -9.51 -23.67 11.12
N VAL A 23 -8.47 -23.98 11.87
CA VAL A 23 -7.39 -23.06 12.18
C VAL A 23 -6.67 -22.79 10.86
N THR A 24 -6.98 -21.68 10.22
CA THR A 24 -6.25 -21.21 9.06
C THR A 24 -4.90 -20.69 9.56
N ILE A 25 -3.81 -21.33 9.19
CA ILE A 25 -2.46 -20.84 9.48
C ILE A 25 -2.26 -19.62 8.58
N ALA A 26 -1.91 -18.48 9.18
CA ALA A 26 -1.58 -17.26 8.43
C ALA A 26 -0.33 -17.50 7.59
N GLU A 27 -0.39 -17.14 6.31
CA GLU A 27 0.71 -17.25 5.37
C GLU A 27 1.38 -15.90 5.16
N THR A 28 2.68 -15.93 4.77
CA THR A 28 3.40 -14.74 4.35
C THR A 28 3.65 -14.79 2.85
N HIS A 29 3.18 -13.77 2.14
CA HIS A 29 3.32 -13.62 0.72
C HIS A 29 4.32 -12.50 0.41
N LYS A 30 5.00 -12.59 -0.73
CA LYS A 30 5.88 -11.53 -1.23
C LYS A 30 5.31 -10.96 -2.52
N LEU A 31 5.24 -9.62 -2.61
CA LEU A 31 4.78 -8.91 -3.79
C LEU A 31 5.79 -7.82 -4.17
N VAL A 32 6.42 -7.98 -5.33
CA VAL A 32 7.40 -7.04 -5.88
C VAL A 32 6.84 -6.26 -7.06
N PRO A 33 7.24 -4.99 -7.25
CA PRO A 33 6.84 -4.19 -8.38
C PRO A 33 7.50 -4.68 -9.67
N THR A 34 6.69 -4.95 -10.68
CA THR A 34 7.08 -5.29 -12.05
C THR A 34 6.09 -4.63 -13.01
N PRO A 35 6.35 -4.55 -14.31
CA PRO A 35 5.36 -4.06 -15.28
C PRO A 35 4.00 -4.78 -15.24
N LYS A 36 3.95 -6.00 -14.68
CA LYS A 36 2.74 -6.83 -14.58
C LYS A 36 2.06 -6.76 -13.21
N THR A 37 2.72 -6.21 -12.20
CA THR A 37 2.23 -6.19 -10.82
C THR A 37 1.99 -4.78 -10.28
N VAL A 38 1.93 -3.80 -11.18
CA VAL A 38 1.65 -2.42 -10.81
C VAL A 38 0.53 -1.83 -11.65
N THR A 39 -0.16 -0.82 -11.09
CA THR A 39 -0.93 0.18 -11.83
C THR A 39 -0.25 1.53 -11.68
N TRP A 40 -0.42 2.42 -12.65
CA TRP A 40 0.26 3.72 -12.63
C TRP A 40 -0.76 4.86 -12.57
N GLY A 41 -0.84 5.55 -11.43
CA GLY A 41 -1.57 6.80 -11.27
C GLY A 41 -3.08 6.67 -11.10
N TYR A 42 -3.63 5.46 -10.92
CA TYR A 42 -5.07 5.27 -10.76
C TYR A 42 -5.44 4.04 -9.92
N PHE A 43 -6.68 4.09 -9.38
CA PHE A 43 -7.39 2.93 -8.83
C PHE A 43 -8.59 2.59 -9.71
N ASP A 44 -8.83 1.29 -9.94
CA ASP A 44 -9.97 0.80 -10.73
C ASP A 44 -10.41 -0.58 -10.21
N ALA A 45 -11.69 -0.72 -9.88
CA ALA A 45 -12.27 -1.98 -9.43
C ALA A 45 -12.21 -3.10 -10.51
N LYS A 46 -12.00 -2.75 -11.78
CA LYS A 46 -11.87 -3.70 -12.88
C LYS A 46 -10.45 -4.25 -13.04
N THR A 47 -9.44 -3.62 -12.43
CA THR A 47 -8.06 -4.10 -12.54
C THR A 47 -7.94 -5.51 -11.96
N PRO A 48 -7.44 -6.50 -12.74
CA PRO A 48 -7.25 -7.86 -12.24
C PRO A 48 -6.28 -7.89 -11.05
N PRO A 49 -6.56 -8.68 -10.01
CA PRO A 49 -5.62 -8.83 -8.90
C PRO A 49 -4.38 -9.62 -9.32
N VAL A 50 -3.23 -9.22 -8.80
CA VAL A 50 -1.93 -9.88 -9.03
C VAL A 50 -1.54 -10.83 -7.90
N LEU A 51 -2.21 -10.73 -6.77
CA LEU A 51 -2.05 -11.59 -5.61
C LEU A 51 -3.41 -11.82 -4.95
N ARG A 52 -3.62 -13.02 -4.40
CA ARG A 52 -4.79 -13.37 -3.59
C ARG A 52 -4.32 -13.82 -2.22
N VAL A 53 -4.97 -13.32 -1.18
CA VAL A 53 -4.62 -13.59 0.22
C VAL A 53 -5.88 -13.83 1.04
N LYS A 54 -5.74 -14.50 2.17
CA LYS A 54 -6.81 -14.67 3.16
C LYS A 54 -6.74 -13.62 4.25
N SER A 55 -7.83 -13.41 4.93
CA SER A 55 -7.83 -12.60 6.16
C SER A 55 -6.87 -13.21 7.19
N GLY A 56 -5.98 -12.37 7.74
CA GLY A 56 -4.92 -12.78 8.67
C GLY A 56 -3.56 -13.04 8.02
N ASP A 57 -3.49 -13.14 6.70
CA ASP A 57 -2.22 -13.30 6.00
C ASP A 57 -1.36 -12.03 6.08
N THR A 58 -0.05 -12.22 5.97
CA THR A 58 0.94 -11.14 5.88
C THR A 58 1.40 -10.97 4.44
N VAL A 59 1.59 -9.73 3.99
CA VAL A 59 2.16 -9.46 2.67
C VAL A 59 3.38 -8.56 2.81
N ASP A 60 4.55 -9.05 2.40
CA ASP A 60 5.77 -8.26 2.21
C ASP A 60 5.70 -7.59 0.84
N VAL A 61 5.35 -6.30 0.82
CA VAL A 61 5.16 -5.54 -0.41
C VAL A 61 6.33 -4.61 -0.65
N GLU A 62 6.99 -4.75 -1.79
CA GLU A 62 7.95 -3.76 -2.26
C GLU A 62 7.22 -2.65 -3.03
N ALA A 63 7.63 -1.41 -2.79
CA ALA A 63 7.12 -0.24 -3.48
C ALA A 63 8.26 0.64 -4.00
N LEU A 64 8.01 1.45 -5.02
CA LEU A 64 9.01 2.26 -5.71
C LEU A 64 8.84 3.75 -5.40
N VAL A 65 9.89 4.52 -5.63
CA VAL A 65 9.80 5.98 -5.54
C VAL A 65 8.88 6.54 -6.64
N ALA A 66 8.04 7.51 -6.27
CA ALA A 66 7.10 8.17 -7.18
C ALA A 66 7.80 9.21 -8.05
N ALA A 67 8.72 8.77 -8.92
CA ALA A 67 9.43 9.62 -9.85
C ALA A 67 9.90 8.79 -11.07
N ALA A 68 9.84 9.36 -12.26
CA ALA A 68 10.43 8.73 -13.44
C ALA A 68 11.97 8.67 -13.33
N PRO A 69 12.65 7.67 -13.92
CA PRO A 69 14.11 7.57 -13.89
C PRO A 69 14.82 8.87 -14.30
N ARG A 70 14.36 9.53 -15.36
CA ARG A 70 14.90 10.83 -15.81
C ARG A 70 14.81 11.96 -14.78
N GLN A 71 13.77 11.93 -13.93
CA GLN A 71 13.60 12.91 -12.86
C GLN A 71 14.59 12.64 -11.71
N LEU A 72 14.86 11.37 -11.43
CA LEU A 72 15.88 10.98 -10.45
C LEU A 72 17.28 11.37 -10.93
N GLU A 73 17.60 11.13 -12.20
CA GLU A 73 18.86 11.57 -12.81
C GLU A 73 19.01 13.10 -12.74
N ALA A 74 17.94 13.84 -13.05
CA ALA A 74 17.92 15.31 -12.95
C ALA A 74 18.07 15.81 -11.49
N ALA A 75 17.67 15.00 -10.51
CA ALA A 75 17.88 15.26 -9.08
C ALA A 75 19.30 14.87 -8.59
N GLY A 76 20.15 14.38 -9.48
CA GLY A 76 21.53 13.98 -9.18
C GLY A 76 21.67 12.55 -8.65
N VAL A 77 20.65 11.68 -8.84
CA VAL A 77 20.75 10.25 -8.53
C VAL A 77 21.53 9.57 -9.67
N PRO A 78 22.67 8.92 -9.40
CA PRO A 78 23.37 8.14 -10.41
C PRO A 78 22.48 7.02 -10.97
N ARG A 79 22.53 6.81 -12.29
CA ARG A 79 21.66 5.84 -12.98
C ARG A 79 21.78 4.43 -12.41
N GLU A 80 22.97 4.01 -12.02
CA GLU A 80 23.24 2.71 -11.41
C GLU A 80 22.64 2.53 -10.01
N LYS A 81 22.20 3.62 -9.36
CA LYS A 81 21.47 3.61 -8.09
C LYS A 81 19.96 3.61 -8.26
N ILE A 82 19.46 3.83 -9.47
CA ILE A 82 18.04 3.75 -9.78
C ILE A 82 17.63 2.28 -9.86
N GLN A 83 16.58 1.92 -9.17
CA GLN A 83 16.09 0.55 -9.12
C GLN A 83 15.71 0.07 -10.53
N GLN A 84 16.22 -1.10 -10.94
CA GLN A 84 15.96 -1.66 -12.27
C GLN A 84 14.45 -1.85 -12.52
N ALA A 85 13.71 -2.27 -11.51
CA ALA A 85 12.24 -2.39 -11.60
C ALA A 85 11.56 -1.07 -12.01
N LEU A 86 12.04 0.08 -11.51
CA LEU A 86 11.52 1.38 -11.88
C LEU A 86 11.80 1.70 -13.37
N ILE A 87 13.00 1.37 -13.85
CA ILE A 87 13.39 1.57 -15.26
C ILE A 87 12.53 0.69 -16.17
N ASP A 88 12.31 -0.57 -15.80
CA ASP A 88 11.50 -1.49 -16.60
C ASP A 88 10.03 -1.08 -16.62
N ILE A 89 9.47 -0.68 -15.48
CA ILE A 89 8.10 -0.18 -15.37
C ILE A 89 7.93 1.10 -16.18
N ASP A 90 8.87 2.04 -16.10
CA ASP A 90 8.81 3.28 -16.89
C ASP A 90 8.87 3.02 -18.40
N ARG A 91 9.60 2.00 -18.84
CA ARG A 91 9.68 1.59 -20.25
C ARG A 91 8.42 0.86 -20.73
N GLU A 92 7.85 -0.04 -19.92
CA GLU A 92 6.88 -1.03 -20.37
C GLU A 92 5.43 -0.69 -20.02
N VAL A 93 5.19 0.04 -18.92
CA VAL A 93 3.83 0.44 -18.52
C VAL A 93 3.42 1.67 -19.31
N THR A 94 2.57 1.46 -20.32
CA THR A 94 2.06 2.54 -21.19
C THR A 94 0.72 3.10 -20.72
N GLU A 95 -0.06 2.31 -19.97
CA GLU A 95 -1.34 2.76 -19.41
C GLU A 95 -1.10 3.49 -18.08
N ARG A 96 -1.17 4.83 -18.13
CA ARG A 96 -0.83 5.69 -16.99
C ARG A 96 -1.95 6.69 -16.71
N GLY A 97 -2.20 6.93 -15.43
CA GLY A 97 -2.97 8.07 -14.94
C GLY A 97 -2.14 9.36 -14.95
N GLU A 98 -2.74 10.43 -14.45
CA GLU A 98 -2.17 11.78 -14.50
C GLU A 98 -1.04 12.02 -13.48
N VAL A 99 -0.91 11.17 -12.47
CA VAL A 99 0.06 11.33 -11.38
C VAL A 99 1.11 10.23 -11.40
N PRO A 100 2.33 10.48 -10.88
CA PRO A 100 3.45 9.55 -10.99
C PRO A 100 3.42 8.39 -9.99
N HIS A 101 2.26 8.06 -9.41
CA HIS A 101 2.15 7.00 -8.41
C HIS A 101 2.22 5.62 -9.04
N ILE A 102 3.23 4.84 -8.70
CA ILE A 102 3.38 3.43 -9.11
C ILE A 102 2.84 2.57 -7.98
N LEU A 103 1.64 2.03 -8.17
CA LEU A 103 0.90 1.30 -7.16
C LEU A 103 1.15 -0.21 -7.30
N THR A 104 1.87 -0.83 -6.38
CA THR A 104 2.07 -2.28 -6.35
C THR A 104 0.78 -2.98 -5.91
N GLY A 105 0.28 -3.89 -6.74
CA GLY A 105 -1.02 -4.55 -6.59
C GLY A 105 -1.79 -4.62 -7.89
N PRO A 106 -3.13 -4.88 -7.86
CA PRO A 106 -3.98 -5.05 -6.67
C PRO A 106 -3.85 -6.41 -5.97
N ILE A 107 -4.03 -6.38 -4.65
CA ILE A 107 -4.11 -7.57 -3.81
C ILE A 107 -5.60 -7.86 -3.54
N TYR A 108 -6.04 -9.08 -3.79
CA TYR A 108 -7.40 -9.54 -3.51
C TYR A 108 -7.45 -10.23 -2.15
N VAL A 109 -8.28 -9.73 -1.25
CA VAL A 109 -8.54 -10.38 0.05
C VAL A 109 -9.75 -11.28 -0.09
N GLU A 110 -9.57 -12.59 0.10
CA GLU A 110 -10.64 -13.58 -0.04
C GLU A 110 -11.74 -13.36 0.99
N GLY A 111 -12.99 -13.42 0.51
CA GLY A 111 -14.19 -13.25 1.35
C GLY A 111 -14.53 -11.79 1.71
N ALA A 112 -13.71 -10.81 1.35
CA ALA A 112 -14.05 -9.41 1.60
C ALA A 112 -15.13 -8.93 0.63
N GLU A 113 -16.22 -8.37 1.17
CA GLU A 113 -17.39 -7.91 0.43
C GLU A 113 -17.69 -6.41 0.68
N PRO A 114 -18.38 -5.74 -0.24
CA PRO A 114 -18.82 -4.36 -0.02
C PRO A 114 -19.62 -4.22 1.28
N GLY A 115 -19.22 -3.26 2.11
CA GLY A 115 -19.80 -3.03 3.45
C GLY A 115 -18.92 -3.54 4.59
N ASP A 116 -17.95 -4.40 4.30
CA ASP A 116 -16.93 -4.78 5.26
C ASP A 116 -15.95 -3.63 5.52
N VAL A 117 -15.13 -3.80 6.55
CA VAL A 117 -14.00 -2.93 6.85
C VAL A 117 -12.71 -3.76 6.80
N LEU A 118 -11.80 -3.39 5.91
CA LEU A 118 -10.47 -3.98 5.83
C LEU A 118 -9.59 -3.39 6.93
N GLU A 119 -9.11 -4.24 7.83
CA GLU A 119 -8.09 -3.89 8.81
C GLU A 119 -6.70 -4.14 8.21
N VAL A 120 -5.86 -3.11 8.20
CA VAL A 120 -4.48 -3.16 7.72
C VAL A 120 -3.54 -2.84 8.86
N ARG A 121 -2.79 -3.83 9.32
CA ARG A 121 -1.76 -3.66 10.34
C ARG A 121 -0.41 -3.44 9.67
N ILE A 122 0.23 -2.31 9.91
CA ILE A 122 1.56 -2.00 9.38
C ILE A 122 2.60 -2.59 10.33
N LEU A 123 3.20 -3.72 9.96
CA LEU A 123 4.13 -4.44 10.83
C LEU A 123 5.53 -3.83 10.79
N SER A 124 6.03 -3.49 9.59
CA SER A 124 7.31 -2.81 9.39
C SER A 124 7.26 -1.89 8.17
N VAL A 125 8.16 -0.93 8.13
CA VAL A 125 8.41 -0.07 6.97
C VAL A 125 9.92 0.11 6.84
N ASP A 126 10.52 -0.56 5.86
CA ASP A 126 11.96 -0.61 5.66
C ASP A 126 12.36 0.12 4.38
N LEU A 127 13.33 1.02 4.46
CA LEU A 127 13.85 1.72 3.30
C LEU A 127 14.92 0.87 2.62
N THR A 128 14.77 0.64 1.31
CA THR A 128 15.70 -0.18 0.51
C THR A 128 16.68 0.64 -0.31
N ILE A 129 16.50 1.98 -0.37
CA ILE A 129 17.38 2.91 -1.07
C ILE A 129 17.91 3.96 -0.11
N ALA A 130 19.15 4.39 -0.31
CA ALA A 130 19.86 5.31 0.57
C ALA A 130 19.78 6.77 0.07
N TYR A 131 18.69 7.13 -0.61
CA TYR A 131 18.46 8.50 -1.05
C TYR A 131 16.98 8.86 -1.00
N ALA A 132 16.72 10.13 -0.90
CA ALA A 132 15.44 10.78 -1.07
C ALA A 132 15.51 11.77 -2.23
N VAL A 133 14.36 12.21 -2.72
CA VAL A 133 14.30 13.28 -3.74
C VAL A 133 13.24 14.31 -3.37
N THR A 134 13.51 15.56 -3.74
CA THR A 134 12.54 16.65 -3.63
C THR A 134 12.52 17.43 -4.93
N PHE A 135 11.36 18.00 -5.25
CA PHE A 135 11.13 18.73 -6.49
C PHE A 135 10.38 20.03 -6.22
N PHE A 136 10.81 21.09 -6.89
CA PHE A 136 9.98 22.28 -7.14
C PHE A 136 9.54 22.25 -8.59
N MET A 137 8.28 22.56 -8.84
CA MET A 137 7.74 22.69 -10.21
C MET A 137 6.97 23.99 -10.34
N PRO A 138 7.05 24.67 -11.49
CA PRO A 138 6.28 25.88 -11.74
C PRO A 138 4.79 25.67 -11.47
N GLY A 139 4.17 26.59 -10.73
CA GLY A 139 2.75 26.52 -10.38
C GLY A 139 2.37 25.44 -9.37
N ARG A 140 3.33 24.79 -8.72
CA ARG A 140 3.10 23.76 -7.69
C ARG A 140 3.67 24.17 -6.35
N GLY A 141 3.08 23.65 -5.25
CA GLY A 141 3.52 23.92 -3.87
C GLY A 141 2.78 25.11 -3.23
N PHE A 142 3.27 25.55 -2.08
CA PHE A 142 2.63 26.59 -1.29
C PHE A 142 3.09 28.00 -1.62
N LEU A 143 4.22 28.16 -2.31
CA LEU A 143 4.86 29.43 -2.68
C LEU A 143 5.17 29.44 -4.18
N PRO A 144 4.17 29.26 -5.06
CA PRO A 144 4.41 29.06 -6.48
C PRO A 144 5.02 30.31 -7.18
N ASP A 145 4.69 31.49 -6.69
CA ASP A 145 5.19 32.76 -7.25
C ASP A 145 6.64 33.05 -6.83
N GLU A 146 7.06 32.55 -5.66
CA GLU A 146 8.42 32.71 -5.15
C GLU A 146 9.38 31.68 -5.80
N PHE A 147 8.85 30.52 -6.21
CA PHE A 147 9.61 29.41 -6.81
C PHE A 147 9.04 29.01 -8.18
N PRO A 148 9.02 29.92 -9.18
CA PRO A 148 8.42 29.69 -10.50
C PRO A 148 9.31 28.86 -11.45
N TYR A 149 10.19 28.02 -10.92
CA TYR A 149 11.16 27.24 -11.69
C TYR A 149 11.16 25.77 -11.26
N PHE A 150 11.69 24.91 -12.13
CA PHE A 150 11.96 23.52 -11.80
C PHE A 150 13.28 23.40 -11.05
N HIS A 151 13.27 22.74 -9.93
CA HIS A 151 14.46 22.30 -9.21
C HIS A 151 14.23 20.89 -8.64
N ALA A 152 15.21 20.03 -8.82
CA ALA A 152 15.21 18.68 -8.29
C ALA A 152 16.51 18.43 -7.52
N ARG A 153 16.42 17.74 -6.41
CA ARG A 153 17.59 17.39 -5.60
C ARG A 153 17.42 16.03 -4.94
N SER A 154 18.47 15.20 -5.01
CA SER A 154 18.60 14.02 -4.15
C SER A 154 19.11 14.42 -2.77
N ILE A 155 18.66 13.73 -1.76
CA ILE A 155 19.02 13.91 -0.36
C ILE A 155 19.56 12.56 0.14
N PRO A 156 20.85 12.49 0.52
CA PRO A 156 21.42 11.26 1.08
C PRO A 156 20.70 10.84 2.37
N LEU A 157 20.49 9.54 2.54
CA LEU A 157 19.96 8.94 3.75
C LEU A 157 21.06 8.18 4.48
N ASP A 158 21.39 8.60 5.68
CA ASP A 158 22.23 7.82 6.59
C ASP A 158 21.34 6.79 7.32
N MET A 159 21.39 5.57 6.82
CA MET A 159 20.56 4.46 7.33
C MET A 159 21.00 4.01 8.72
N THR A 160 22.26 4.25 9.10
CA THR A 160 22.81 3.91 10.43
C THR A 160 22.33 4.91 11.47
N ARG A 161 22.46 6.20 11.19
CA ARG A 161 21.99 7.29 12.06
C ARG A 161 20.48 7.51 11.95
N ARG A 162 19.82 6.93 10.93
CA ARG A 162 18.42 7.12 10.59
C ARG A 162 18.05 8.61 10.39
N VAL A 163 18.87 9.30 9.62
CA VAL A 163 18.66 10.71 9.26
C VAL A 163 18.80 10.93 7.76
N ALA A 164 18.07 11.91 7.25
CA ALA A 164 18.28 12.47 5.92
C ALA A 164 19.18 13.70 6.07
N ASP A 165 20.31 13.72 5.40
CA ASP A 165 21.25 14.84 5.39
C ASP A 165 20.72 15.92 4.44
N PHE A 166 19.75 16.71 4.95
CA PHE A 166 18.97 17.63 4.13
C PHE A 166 19.80 18.82 3.60
N ALA A 167 20.65 19.40 4.44
CA ALA A 167 21.59 20.45 4.07
C ALA A 167 22.74 20.50 5.09
N PRO A 168 23.84 21.24 4.82
CA PRO A 168 24.90 21.43 5.80
C PRO A 168 24.34 21.88 7.14
N GLY A 169 24.58 21.08 8.19
CA GLY A 169 24.06 21.32 9.55
C GLY A 169 22.59 20.99 9.78
N ILE A 170 21.87 20.49 8.75
CA ILE A 170 20.45 20.11 8.86
C ILE A 170 20.29 18.62 8.61
N ALA A 171 20.08 17.84 9.65
CA ALA A 171 19.75 16.42 9.58
C ALA A 171 18.31 16.21 10.04
N VAL A 172 17.50 15.56 9.20
CA VAL A 172 16.07 15.29 9.45
C VAL A 172 15.91 13.83 9.85
N PRO A 173 15.31 13.52 11.01
CA PRO A 173 15.06 12.13 11.41
C PRO A 173 14.17 11.38 10.39
N ILE A 174 14.57 10.16 10.04
CA ILE A 174 13.80 9.29 9.14
C ILE A 174 12.68 8.60 9.94
N ARG A 175 11.44 8.84 9.53
CA ARG A 175 10.24 8.16 10.03
C ARG A 175 9.43 7.68 8.81
N PRO A 176 9.74 6.51 8.26
CA PRO A 176 9.09 6.04 7.04
C PRO A 176 7.62 5.69 7.31
N PHE A 177 6.75 6.04 6.36
CA PHE A 177 5.31 5.78 6.42
C PHE A 177 4.76 5.56 5.02
N PHE A 178 3.52 5.07 4.95
CA PHE A 178 2.82 4.90 3.66
C PHE A 178 2.21 6.21 3.17
N GLY A 179 2.65 6.70 2.01
CA GLY A 179 2.03 7.85 1.36
C GLY A 179 0.70 7.49 0.73
N VAL A 180 0.69 6.44 -0.07
CA VAL A 180 -0.51 5.97 -0.78
C VAL A 180 -0.84 4.54 -0.37
N MET A 181 -2.04 4.33 0.12
CA MET A 181 -2.62 3.03 0.43
C MET A 181 -4.12 3.09 0.20
N GLY A 182 -4.64 2.31 -0.73
CA GLY A 182 -6.05 2.39 -1.05
C GLY A 182 -6.65 1.07 -1.51
N VAL A 183 -7.96 0.99 -1.44
CA VAL A 183 -8.78 -0.10 -1.98
C VAL A 183 -9.37 0.31 -3.32
N ALA A 184 -9.95 -0.67 -4.04
CA ALA A 184 -10.72 -0.37 -5.23
C ALA A 184 -11.91 0.55 -4.90
N PRO A 185 -12.17 1.59 -5.71
CA PRO A 185 -13.35 2.43 -5.56
C PRO A 185 -14.62 1.64 -5.85
N PRO A 186 -15.82 2.19 -5.54
CA PRO A 186 -17.08 1.62 -5.99
C PRO A 186 -17.04 1.37 -7.51
N PRO A 187 -17.50 0.20 -8.01
CA PRO A 187 -17.40 -0.13 -9.45
C PRO A 187 -18.03 0.90 -10.38
N LEU A 188 -19.08 1.59 -9.93
CA LEU A 188 -19.75 2.65 -10.69
C LEU A 188 -18.92 3.93 -10.84
N SER A 189 -17.91 4.14 -9.99
CA SER A 189 -17.00 5.29 -10.09
C SER A 189 -16.01 5.13 -11.26
N GLY A 190 -15.87 3.92 -11.81
CA GLY A 190 -14.88 3.62 -12.83
C GLY A 190 -13.44 3.81 -12.33
N ARG A 191 -12.58 4.23 -13.23
CA ARG A 191 -11.19 4.57 -12.92
C ARG A 191 -11.11 5.94 -12.27
N ILE A 192 -10.42 6.05 -11.14
CA ILE A 192 -10.18 7.31 -10.43
C ILE A 192 -8.69 7.58 -10.29
N SER A 193 -8.29 8.86 -10.32
CA SER A 193 -6.91 9.27 -10.10
C SER A 193 -6.44 8.87 -8.70
N SER A 194 -5.20 8.42 -8.59
CA SER A 194 -4.57 8.16 -7.29
C SER A 194 -4.03 9.44 -6.62
N GLY A 195 -4.16 10.61 -7.26
CA GLY A 195 -3.68 11.87 -6.72
C GLY A 195 -4.39 12.32 -5.45
N PRO A 196 -5.70 12.60 -5.46
CA PRO A 196 -6.42 12.99 -4.25
C PRO A 196 -6.83 11.76 -3.42
N PRO A 197 -6.80 11.84 -2.09
CA PRO A 197 -7.45 10.85 -1.23
C PRO A 197 -8.97 10.99 -1.32
N TRP A 198 -9.68 9.86 -1.14
CA TRP A 198 -11.14 9.85 -1.13
C TRP A 198 -11.68 8.66 -0.30
N ILE A 199 -12.92 8.21 -0.55
CA ILE A 199 -13.54 7.09 0.17
C ILE A 199 -12.75 5.77 0.08
N HIS A 200 -11.92 5.61 -0.93
CA HIS A 200 -10.99 4.49 -1.13
C HIS A 200 -9.67 4.65 -0.36
N THR A 201 -9.53 5.67 0.48
CA THR A 201 -8.30 6.18 1.09
C THR A 201 -7.33 6.74 0.04
N GLY A 202 -6.41 5.97 -0.52
CA GLY A 202 -5.49 6.44 -1.57
C GLY A 202 -4.33 7.26 -1.03
N ASN A 203 -4.08 8.43 -1.62
CA ASN A 203 -2.93 9.29 -1.30
C ASN A 203 -3.18 10.14 -0.05
N MET A 204 -3.12 9.52 1.10
CA MET A 204 -3.38 10.20 2.39
C MET A 204 -2.19 11.03 2.87
N ASP A 205 -0.97 10.68 2.48
CA ASP A 205 0.27 11.29 2.97
C ASP A 205 0.30 11.47 4.50
N ASN A 206 -0.30 10.51 5.20
CA ASN A 206 -0.43 10.56 6.65
C ASN A 206 0.82 9.99 7.33
N LYS A 207 1.64 10.87 7.91
CA LYS A 207 2.89 10.52 8.61
C LYS A 207 2.72 9.60 9.83
N GLU A 208 1.49 9.37 10.28
CA GLU A 208 1.20 8.47 11.40
C GLU A 208 0.98 7.01 10.95
N LEU A 209 0.96 6.73 9.63
CA LEU A 209 0.89 5.38 9.08
C LEU A 209 2.27 4.68 9.08
N ILE A 210 2.88 4.63 10.25
CA ILE A 210 4.19 4.02 10.51
C ILE A 210 4.03 2.57 10.99
N ALA A 211 5.15 1.86 11.14
CA ALA A 211 5.17 0.55 11.78
C ALA A 211 4.49 0.57 13.16
N GLY A 212 3.62 -0.41 13.43
CA GLY A 212 2.81 -0.52 14.64
C GLY A 212 1.45 0.17 14.55
N SER A 213 1.16 0.97 13.50
CA SER A 213 -0.17 1.55 13.30
C SER A 213 -1.12 0.59 12.59
N THR A 214 -2.42 0.84 12.75
CA THR A 214 -3.49 0.09 12.08
C THR A 214 -4.39 1.07 11.32
N LEU A 215 -4.68 0.75 10.07
CA LEU A 215 -5.57 1.51 9.20
C LEU A 215 -6.83 0.68 8.93
N TYR A 216 -8.00 1.29 9.09
CA TYR A 216 -9.30 0.71 8.76
C TYR A 216 -9.86 1.36 7.50
N ILE A 217 -10.18 0.55 6.49
CA ILE A 217 -10.62 1.02 5.17
C ILE A 217 -11.96 0.38 4.82
N PRO A 218 -13.01 1.16 4.51
CA PRO A 218 -14.26 0.61 4.00
C PRO A 218 -14.05 -0.12 2.67
N VAL A 219 -14.65 -1.32 2.54
CA VAL A 219 -14.61 -2.12 1.31
C VAL A 219 -15.74 -1.69 0.39
N HIS A 220 -15.42 -1.34 -0.86
CA HIS A 220 -16.39 -0.89 -1.86
C HIS A 220 -16.57 -1.87 -3.03
N ALA A 221 -15.67 -2.83 -3.17
CA ALA A 221 -15.71 -3.85 -4.22
C ALA A 221 -15.27 -5.20 -3.65
N ALA A 222 -15.81 -6.29 -4.18
CA ALA A 222 -15.46 -7.64 -3.74
C ALA A 222 -13.95 -7.88 -3.77
N GLY A 223 -13.43 -8.48 -2.70
CA GLY A 223 -12.00 -8.75 -2.51
C GLY A 223 -11.20 -7.54 -2.09
N ALA A 224 -11.83 -6.42 -1.72
CA ALA A 224 -11.20 -5.15 -1.32
C ALA A 224 -10.16 -4.59 -2.32
N ARG A 225 -9.64 -5.35 -3.25
CA ARG A 225 -8.64 -5.07 -4.31
C ARG A 225 -7.73 -3.89 -3.98
N ARG A 226 -6.79 -4.12 -3.09
CA ARG A 226 -5.95 -3.09 -2.52
C ARG A 226 -4.65 -2.90 -3.31
N SER A 227 -4.29 -1.66 -3.58
CA SER A 227 -2.99 -1.28 -4.15
C SER A 227 -2.28 -0.25 -3.27
N MET A 228 -0.96 -0.29 -3.30
CA MET A 228 -0.11 0.54 -2.46
C MET A 228 1.05 1.13 -3.23
N GLU A 229 1.44 2.32 -2.84
CA GLU A 229 2.65 2.98 -3.27
C GLU A 229 3.59 3.21 -2.10
N ALA A 230 4.84 3.54 -2.44
CA ALA A 230 5.95 3.80 -1.56
C ALA A 230 5.59 4.59 -0.30
N ALA A 231 6.19 4.18 0.81
CA ALA A 231 6.23 5.01 1.99
C ALA A 231 7.01 6.27 1.73
N ARG A 232 6.54 7.35 2.32
CA ARG A 232 7.27 8.61 2.38
C ARG A 232 7.96 8.74 3.73
N ALA A 233 9.22 9.16 3.73
CA ALA A 233 9.81 9.79 4.91
C ALA A 233 9.82 11.29 4.65
N PRO A 234 9.54 12.15 5.64
CA PRO A 234 9.68 13.59 5.41
C PRO A 234 11.15 13.94 5.21
N PRO A 235 11.46 14.77 4.22
CA PRO A 235 10.72 15.15 3.04
C PRO A 235 10.80 14.06 1.96
N SER A 236 9.65 13.66 1.43
CA SER A 236 9.32 12.65 0.38
C SER A 236 10.46 11.77 -0.13
N THR A 237 10.48 10.49 0.22
CA THR A 237 11.65 9.66 -0.06
C THR A 237 11.33 8.20 -0.22
N GLY A 238 11.92 7.61 -1.20
CA GLY A 238 12.29 6.22 -1.45
C GLY A 238 11.45 5.06 -0.92
N ALA A 239 11.46 4.01 -1.68
CA ALA A 239 10.63 2.82 -1.54
C ALA A 239 10.90 2.00 -0.27
N PRO A 240 9.89 1.58 0.48
CA PRO A 240 10.01 0.63 1.58
C PRO A 240 9.57 -0.78 1.22
N ARG A 241 10.03 -1.74 1.98
CA ARG A 241 9.41 -3.05 2.14
C ARG A 241 8.35 -2.99 3.22
N GLN A 242 7.28 -3.75 3.03
CA GLN A 242 6.18 -3.80 3.98
C GLN A 242 5.72 -5.22 4.22
N ALA A 243 5.47 -5.55 5.48
CA ALA A 243 4.62 -6.65 5.86
C ALA A 243 3.25 -6.10 6.27
N LEU A 244 2.19 -6.76 5.87
CA LEU A 244 0.80 -6.42 6.15
C LEU A 244 0.16 -7.41 7.08
#